data_f8887d8885481a22b9eac3d5b21dc4bc
#
_entry.id   f8887d8885481a22b9eac3d5b21dc4bc
#
_cell.length_a   1.000
_cell.length_b   1.000
_cell.length_c   1.000
_cell.angle_alpha   90.00
_cell.angle_beta   90.00
_cell.angle_gamma   90.00
#
_symmetry.space_group_name_H-M   'P 1'
#
loop_
_entity.id
_entity.type
_entity.pdbx_description
1 polymer ?
#
loop_
_entity_poly.entity_id
_entity_poly.type
_entity_poly.pdbx_seq_one_letter_code
_entity_poly.pdbx_strand_id
1 'polypeptide(L)'
;VKVDITPIARVYSPELEEKLLEIARLDARLDATVPVTIRESVEGLLRVVNSYYSNKIEGNPTKPSELIGLVDDSTEHKSKGLLEIKRHIEVQVKLNFENNPREDVAKQDFIKAIHKAFYAECTPDELLVSSSDNAKFYEIEPGEYRATDVVVGQHRPPKPDLVPAYMSWFASAYKIEYLHGLSKYYAMAASHHRLAWIHPFLDGNGRVTRLFTDCFMRAIGLKSYGLWSMSRGFARSSEQYYRYLSIADRPRQGGEDGRGILSDAGLVSFTEYFVDVAIDQMTYFTSLLEPYKLEERINVYFQLRFNGGLFDSKGKPLKKLPLEAKDIYKTLLYNGPHTRKELQDKLQVSERKLRDIISEMAKDHLIFAPPKRPLQVRLSPHAVEVLFPYLFQ
;
A
#
# COMPACT_ATOMS: atom_id res chain seq x y z
N VAL A 1 -10.60 -33.50 1.24
CA VAL A 1 -9.19 -33.51 0.76
C VAL A 1 -8.32 -33.03 1.91
N LYS A 2 -7.29 -33.85 2.29
CA LYS A 2 -6.29 -33.42 3.28
C LYS A 2 -5.31 -32.49 2.57
N VAL A 3 -5.24 -31.22 3.01
CA VAL A 3 -4.23 -30.28 2.55
C VAL A 3 -2.93 -30.56 3.29
N ASP A 4 -1.88 -30.90 2.57
CA ASP A 4 -0.57 -31.25 3.13
C ASP A 4 0.46 -30.14 2.85
N ILE A 5 0.20 -28.95 3.41
CA ILE A 5 1.10 -27.79 3.34
C ILE A 5 1.38 -27.30 4.75
N THR A 6 2.63 -27.03 5.03
CA THR A 6 3.04 -26.40 6.29
C THR A 6 2.63 -24.91 6.30
N PRO A 7 1.80 -24.47 7.26
CA PRO A 7 1.37 -23.06 7.31
C PRO A 7 2.51 -22.11 7.72
N ILE A 8 3.33 -22.50 8.68
CA ILE A 8 4.50 -21.77 9.20
C ILE A 8 5.64 -22.78 9.28
N ALA A 9 6.82 -22.44 8.82
CA ALA A 9 7.99 -23.31 8.93
C ALA A 9 8.29 -23.63 10.42
N ARG A 10 8.94 -24.76 10.67
CA ARG A 10 9.14 -25.25 12.05
C ARG A 10 10.35 -24.71 12.75
N VAL A 11 11.38 -24.39 11.97
CA VAL A 11 12.68 -23.96 12.49
C VAL A 11 13.03 -22.64 11.81
N TYR A 12 13.32 -21.65 12.63
CA TYR A 12 13.81 -20.35 12.22
C TYR A 12 15.13 -20.05 12.93
N SER A 13 15.94 -19.20 12.31
CA SER A 13 17.20 -18.80 12.93
C SER A 13 16.98 -17.76 14.05
N PRO A 14 17.87 -17.72 15.06
CA PRO A 14 17.84 -16.66 16.07
C PRO A 14 17.94 -15.26 15.45
N GLU A 15 18.69 -15.11 14.35
CA GLU A 15 18.85 -13.86 13.63
C GLU A 15 17.53 -13.36 13.04
N LEU A 16 16.69 -14.28 12.53
CA LEU A 16 15.36 -13.93 12.05
C LEU A 16 14.44 -13.52 13.20
N GLU A 17 14.51 -14.19 14.35
CA GLU A 17 13.74 -13.81 15.54
C GLU A 17 14.10 -12.39 16.01
N GLU A 18 15.38 -12.02 16.03
CA GLU A 18 15.81 -10.66 16.34
C GLU A 18 15.25 -9.63 15.34
N LYS A 19 15.22 -9.95 14.04
CA LYS A 19 14.60 -9.11 13.02
C LYS A 19 13.09 -8.93 13.24
N LEU A 20 12.37 -9.97 13.69
CA LEU A 20 10.94 -9.87 14.03
C LEU A 20 10.72 -8.97 15.25
N LEU A 21 11.59 -9.01 16.24
CA LEU A 21 11.56 -8.09 17.37
C LEU A 21 11.85 -6.65 16.92
N GLU A 22 12.75 -6.47 15.95
CA GLU A 22 13.02 -5.16 15.37
C GLU A 22 11.79 -4.59 14.64
N ILE A 23 11.01 -5.41 13.91
CA ILE A 23 9.73 -4.98 13.35
C ILE A 23 8.82 -4.42 14.44
N ALA A 24 8.69 -5.11 15.57
CA ALA A 24 7.85 -4.65 16.67
C ALA A 24 8.34 -3.31 17.27
N ARG A 25 9.66 -3.13 17.39
CA ARG A 25 10.27 -1.86 17.84
C ARG A 25 10.02 -0.72 16.85
N LEU A 26 10.21 -0.99 15.55
CA LEU A 26 9.98 0.00 14.47
C LEU A 26 8.50 0.38 14.39
N ASP A 27 7.59 -0.59 14.53
CA ASP A 27 6.14 -0.33 14.57
C ASP A 27 5.78 0.62 15.70
N ALA A 28 6.22 0.31 16.93
CA ALA A 28 5.95 1.15 18.09
C ALA A 28 6.59 2.55 17.94
N ARG A 29 7.81 2.63 17.40
CA ARG A 29 8.49 3.90 17.16
C ARG A 29 7.75 4.75 16.13
N LEU A 30 7.38 4.18 14.98
CA LEU A 30 6.70 4.91 13.92
C LEU A 30 5.31 5.36 14.36
N ASP A 31 4.57 4.49 15.06
CA ASP A 31 3.25 4.82 15.62
C ASP A 31 3.33 5.98 16.64
N ALA A 32 4.34 5.97 17.52
CA ALA A 32 4.52 7.02 18.53
C ALA A 32 5.08 8.34 17.96
N THR A 33 5.87 8.29 16.88
CA THR A 33 6.58 9.46 16.35
C THR A 33 5.70 10.33 15.46
N VAL A 34 4.74 9.73 14.72
CA VAL A 34 3.93 10.46 13.74
C VAL A 34 2.63 10.94 14.39
N PRO A 35 2.45 12.28 14.58
CA PRO A 35 1.21 12.84 15.10
C PRO A 35 -0.01 12.47 14.26
N VAL A 36 -1.18 12.33 14.90
CA VAL A 36 -2.45 11.97 14.24
C VAL A 36 -2.76 12.90 13.06
N THR A 37 -2.56 14.21 13.23
CA THR A 37 -2.82 15.21 12.17
C THR A 37 -1.93 15.03 10.94
N ILE A 38 -0.67 14.65 11.12
CA ILE A 38 0.22 14.31 10.00
C ILE A 38 -0.24 13.01 9.37
N ARG A 39 -0.57 12.00 10.17
CA ARG A 39 -1.08 10.70 9.69
C ARG A 39 -2.28 10.88 8.79
N GLU A 40 -3.29 11.61 9.23
CA GLU A 40 -4.49 11.92 8.45
C GLU A 40 -4.17 12.65 7.13
N SER A 41 -3.21 13.57 7.18
CA SER A 41 -2.81 14.35 6.00
C SER A 41 -2.05 13.53 4.95
N VAL A 42 -1.23 12.55 5.36
CA VAL A 42 -0.41 11.74 4.44
C VAL A 42 -1.09 10.44 4.01
N GLU A 43 -2.14 10.03 4.69
CA GLU A 43 -2.82 8.74 4.46
C GLU A 43 -3.27 8.58 3.00
N GLY A 44 -3.91 9.61 2.44
CA GLY A 44 -4.33 9.61 1.04
C GLY A 44 -3.16 9.40 0.08
N LEU A 45 -2.04 10.09 0.32
CA LEU A 45 -0.81 9.91 -0.46
C LEU A 45 -0.27 8.48 -0.35
N LEU A 46 -0.25 7.92 0.85
CA LEU A 46 0.29 6.57 1.07
C LEU A 46 -0.60 5.48 0.46
N ARG A 47 -1.92 5.68 0.40
CA ARG A 47 -2.81 4.82 -0.38
C ARG A 47 -2.49 4.86 -1.88
N VAL A 48 -2.21 6.04 -2.43
CA VAL A 48 -1.76 6.19 -3.82
C VAL A 48 -0.44 5.46 -4.04
N VAL A 49 0.53 5.64 -3.15
CA VAL A 49 1.84 4.97 -3.20
C VAL A 49 1.67 3.44 -3.21
N ASN A 50 0.90 2.90 -2.27
CA ASN A 50 0.66 1.47 -2.16
C ASN A 50 -0.02 0.91 -3.42
N SER A 51 -1.05 1.61 -3.91
CA SER A 51 -1.78 1.21 -5.13
C SER A 51 -0.91 1.27 -6.37
N TYR A 52 -0.13 2.34 -6.53
CA TYR A 52 0.80 2.50 -7.65
C TYR A 52 1.78 1.34 -7.71
N TYR A 53 2.48 1.06 -6.62
CA TYR A 53 3.49 0.02 -6.59
C TYR A 53 2.90 -1.40 -6.70
N SER A 54 1.75 -1.65 -6.11
CA SER A 54 1.05 -2.92 -6.28
C SER A 54 0.70 -3.20 -7.74
N ASN A 55 0.24 -2.19 -8.48
CA ASN A 55 -0.06 -2.32 -9.90
C ASN A 55 1.21 -2.34 -10.77
N LYS A 56 2.27 -1.62 -10.38
CA LYS A 56 3.58 -1.66 -11.06
C LYS A 56 4.19 -3.06 -11.07
N ILE A 57 4.05 -3.82 -9.99
CA ILE A 57 4.49 -5.24 -9.92
C ILE A 57 3.77 -6.08 -11.00
N GLU A 58 2.50 -5.79 -11.29
CA GLU A 58 1.71 -6.47 -12.32
C GLU A 58 1.96 -5.92 -13.74
N GLY A 59 2.96 -5.06 -13.92
CA GLY A 59 3.30 -4.51 -15.23
C GLY A 59 2.46 -3.31 -15.67
N ASN A 60 1.72 -2.67 -14.76
CA ASN A 60 0.98 -1.45 -15.07
C ASN A 60 1.93 -0.34 -15.54
N PRO A 61 1.71 0.26 -16.74
CA PRO A 61 2.64 1.19 -17.37
C PRO A 61 2.53 2.64 -16.86
N THR A 62 1.61 2.94 -15.95
CA THR A 62 1.36 4.28 -15.43
C THR A 62 2.63 4.89 -14.83
N LYS A 63 2.91 6.14 -15.18
CA LYS A 63 4.05 6.88 -14.62
C LYS A 63 3.64 7.66 -13.37
N PRO A 64 4.57 7.91 -12.43
CA PRO A 64 4.27 8.71 -11.23
C PRO A 64 3.67 10.08 -11.54
N SER A 65 4.09 10.72 -12.64
CA SER A 65 3.55 12.02 -13.08
C SER A 65 2.06 11.99 -13.46
N GLU A 66 1.53 10.81 -13.82
CA GLU A 66 0.12 10.63 -14.16
C GLU A 66 -0.77 10.46 -12.92
N LEU A 67 -0.19 10.06 -11.79
CA LEU A 67 -0.90 9.88 -10.50
C LEU A 67 -1.43 11.20 -9.94
N ILE A 68 -0.86 12.29 -10.40
CA ILE A 68 -1.23 13.67 -10.06
C ILE A 68 -2.72 13.93 -10.31
N GLY A 69 -3.25 13.40 -11.42
CA GLY A 69 -4.66 13.52 -11.76
C GLY A 69 -5.62 12.70 -10.87
N LEU A 70 -5.11 11.77 -10.05
CA LEU A 70 -5.94 11.00 -9.10
C LEU A 70 -6.27 11.78 -7.83
N VAL A 71 -5.44 12.77 -7.48
CA VAL A 71 -5.66 13.65 -6.32
C VAL A 71 -6.73 14.70 -6.66
N ASP A 72 -6.84 15.06 -7.93
CA ASP A 72 -7.84 15.99 -8.45
C ASP A 72 -8.78 15.25 -9.41
N ASP A 73 -10.01 15.08 -9.07
CA ASP A 73 -11.08 14.42 -9.86
C ASP A 73 -11.35 15.04 -11.26
N SER A 74 -10.39 15.79 -11.81
CA SER A 74 -10.57 16.74 -12.92
C SER A 74 -10.22 16.24 -14.31
N THR A 75 -9.81 14.97 -14.51
CA THR A 75 -9.40 14.48 -15.85
C THR A 75 -10.38 13.46 -16.45
N GLU A 76 -11.06 13.87 -17.50
CA GLU A 76 -12.05 13.06 -18.26
C GLU A 76 -11.46 11.90 -19.08
N HIS A 77 -10.15 11.86 -19.32
CA HIS A 77 -9.48 10.79 -20.07
C HIS A 77 -8.44 10.06 -19.20
N LYS A 78 -8.92 9.07 -18.46
CA LYS A 78 -8.04 8.23 -17.63
C LYS A 78 -7.60 7.01 -18.45
N SER A 79 -6.28 6.78 -18.56
CA SER A 79 -5.74 5.55 -19.16
C SER A 79 -6.21 4.32 -18.36
N LYS A 80 -6.28 3.14 -19.03
CA LYS A 80 -6.65 1.88 -18.35
C LYS A 80 -5.82 1.65 -17.10
N GLY A 81 -4.48 1.88 -17.16
CA GLY A 81 -3.60 1.71 -16.02
C GLY A 81 -3.93 2.64 -14.87
N LEU A 82 -4.29 3.89 -15.14
CA LEU A 82 -4.70 4.85 -14.11
C LEU A 82 -6.02 4.46 -13.45
N LEU A 83 -6.97 3.89 -14.20
CA LEU A 83 -8.23 3.37 -13.67
C LEU A 83 -8.02 2.18 -12.74
N GLU A 84 -7.09 1.26 -13.08
CA GLU A 84 -6.72 0.15 -12.20
C GLU A 84 -6.15 0.63 -10.86
N ILE A 85 -5.28 1.65 -10.88
CA ILE A 85 -4.74 2.25 -9.66
C ILE A 85 -5.85 2.92 -8.85
N LYS A 86 -6.76 3.65 -9.50
CA LYS A 86 -7.92 4.27 -8.83
C LYS A 86 -8.79 3.23 -8.14
N ARG A 87 -9.16 2.14 -8.83
CA ARG A 87 -9.93 1.02 -8.25
C ARG A 87 -9.21 0.43 -7.03
N HIS A 88 -7.90 0.25 -7.12
CA HIS A 88 -7.11 -0.26 -5.99
C HIS A 88 -7.17 0.67 -4.77
N ILE A 89 -7.13 2.00 -4.98
CA ILE A 89 -7.32 2.99 -3.91
C ILE A 89 -8.73 2.87 -3.32
N GLU A 90 -9.75 2.78 -4.16
CA GLU A 90 -11.15 2.65 -3.74
C GLU A 90 -11.40 1.38 -2.92
N VAL A 91 -10.76 0.26 -3.30
CA VAL A 91 -10.80 -0.98 -2.51
C VAL A 91 -10.20 -0.76 -1.13
N GLN A 92 -9.04 -0.09 -1.02
CA GLN A 92 -8.44 0.23 0.29
C GLN A 92 -9.39 1.08 1.17
N VAL A 93 -10.15 1.99 0.57
CA VAL A 93 -11.12 2.82 1.30
C VAL A 93 -12.37 2.01 1.68
N LYS A 94 -12.95 1.25 0.73
CA LYS A 94 -14.20 0.48 0.94
C LYS A 94 -14.05 -0.63 1.98
N LEU A 95 -12.93 -1.32 2.01
CA LEU A 95 -12.67 -2.39 2.97
C LEU A 95 -12.43 -1.86 4.39
N ASN A 96 -12.37 -0.51 4.54
CA ASN A 96 -12.30 0.19 5.81
C ASN A 96 -11.34 -0.47 6.81
N PHE A 97 -10.13 -0.72 6.31
CA PHE A 97 -9.07 -1.41 7.06
C PHE A 97 -8.78 -0.80 8.44
N GLU A 98 -9.25 0.41 8.68
CA GLU A 98 -8.99 1.17 9.90
C GLU A 98 -10.01 0.89 11.00
N ASN A 99 -11.26 0.53 10.65
CA ASN A 99 -12.38 0.52 11.60
C ASN A 99 -12.75 -0.86 12.15
N ASN A 100 -12.20 -1.96 11.61
CA ASN A 100 -12.52 -3.29 12.12
C ASN A 100 -11.26 -4.17 12.36
N PRO A 101 -10.43 -3.85 13.37
CA PRO A 101 -9.22 -4.62 13.69
C PRO A 101 -9.50 -6.03 14.22
N ARG A 102 -10.79 -6.39 14.41
CA ARG A 102 -11.22 -7.71 14.92
C ARG A 102 -11.78 -8.62 13.84
N GLU A 103 -11.86 -8.16 12.59
CA GLU A 103 -12.32 -9.01 11.51
C GLU A 103 -11.28 -10.08 11.20
N ASP A 104 -11.74 -11.33 11.07
CA ASP A 104 -10.85 -12.42 10.68
C ASP A 104 -10.59 -12.33 9.17
N VAL A 105 -9.51 -11.61 8.84
CA VAL A 105 -9.09 -11.32 7.46
C VAL A 105 -8.67 -12.56 6.67
N ALA A 106 -8.39 -13.68 7.34
CA ALA A 106 -8.06 -14.94 6.68
C ALA A 106 -9.30 -15.70 6.17
N LYS A 107 -10.52 -15.27 6.52
CA LYS A 107 -11.74 -15.89 6.01
C LYS A 107 -11.85 -15.82 4.49
N GLN A 108 -12.39 -16.88 3.91
CA GLN A 108 -12.62 -16.96 2.47
C GLN A 108 -13.47 -15.80 1.95
N ASP A 109 -14.55 -15.48 2.67
CA ASP A 109 -15.48 -14.38 2.28
C ASP A 109 -14.79 -13.03 2.26
N PHE A 110 -13.86 -12.78 3.20
CA PHE A 110 -13.07 -11.55 3.20
C PHE A 110 -12.15 -11.45 1.98
N ILE A 111 -11.44 -12.52 1.64
CA ILE A 111 -10.55 -12.57 0.47
C ILE A 111 -11.35 -12.45 -0.83
N LYS A 112 -12.51 -13.13 -0.92
CA LYS A 112 -13.46 -12.98 -2.03
C LYS A 112 -14.00 -11.56 -2.15
N ALA A 113 -14.28 -10.89 -1.02
CA ALA A 113 -14.74 -9.51 -1.00
C ALA A 113 -13.69 -8.52 -1.53
N ILE A 114 -12.39 -8.72 -1.23
CA ILE A 114 -11.30 -7.94 -1.83
C ILE A 114 -11.33 -8.07 -3.36
N HIS A 115 -11.36 -9.31 -3.88
CA HIS A 115 -11.41 -9.57 -5.30
C HIS A 115 -12.67 -8.96 -5.95
N LYS A 116 -13.83 -9.18 -5.35
CA LYS A 116 -15.11 -8.64 -5.83
C LYS A 116 -15.08 -7.11 -5.90
N ALA A 117 -14.55 -6.45 -4.86
CA ALA A 117 -14.47 -4.99 -4.83
C ALA A 117 -13.55 -4.43 -5.92
N PHE A 118 -12.46 -5.15 -6.25
CA PHE A 118 -11.52 -4.75 -7.29
C PHE A 118 -12.13 -4.77 -8.70
N TYR A 119 -13.00 -5.75 -8.98
CA TYR A 119 -13.60 -5.96 -10.29
C TYR A 119 -15.05 -5.45 -10.42
N ALA A 120 -15.64 -4.90 -9.34
CA ALA A 120 -17.06 -4.50 -9.30
C ALA A 120 -17.46 -3.45 -10.35
N GLU A 121 -16.53 -2.58 -10.75
CA GLU A 121 -16.77 -1.48 -11.69
C GLU A 121 -16.04 -1.69 -13.04
N CYS A 122 -15.61 -2.94 -13.31
CA CYS A 122 -15.00 -3.30 -14.57
C CYS A 122 -16.08 -3.44 -15.67
N THR A 123 -15.74 -2.99 -16.87
CA THR A 123 -16.57 -3.25 -18.05
C THR A 123 -16.47 -4.73 -18.45
N PRO A 124 -17.44 -5.28 -19.23
CA PRO A 124 -17.36 -6.66 -19.70
C PRO A 124 -16.05 -6.99 -20.42
N ASP A 125 -15.50 -6.06 -21.21
CA ASP A 125 -14.23 -6.26 -21.92
C ASP A 125 -13.03 -6.33 -20.97
N GLU A 126 -13.08 -5.62 -19.82
CA GLU A 126 -12.04 -5.66 -18.78
C GLU A 126 -12.10 -6.93 -17.94
N LEU A 127 -13.23 -7.64 -17.94
CA LEU A 127 -13.40 -8.93 -17.25
C LEU A 127 -12.93 -10.12 -18.12
N LEU A 128 -12.53 -9.90 -19.37
CA LEU A 128 -12.03 -10.96 -20.24
C LEU A 128 -10.52 -11.14 -20.12
N VAL A 129 -10.10 -12.36 -19.84
CA VAL A 129 -8.70 -12.78 -19.80
C VAL A 129 -8.44 -13.80 -20.90
N SER A 130 -7.42 -13.57 -21.71
CA SER A 130 -6.99 -14.53 -22.72
C SER A 130 -6.14 -15.65 -22.13
N SER A 131 -6.26 -16.86 -22.68
CA SER A 131 -5.30 -17.92 -22.44
C SER A 131 -3.89 -17.51 -22.91
N SER A 132 -2.85 -18.20 -22.39
CA SER A 132 -1.44 -17.91 -22.75
C SER A 132 -1.13 -18.01 -24.24
N ASP A 133 -1.93 -18.78 -25.00
CA ASP A 133 -1.84 -18.94 -26.46
C ASP A 133 -2.80 -18.02 -27.22
N ASN A 134 -3.54 -17.15 -26.52
CA ASN A 134 -4.61 -16.29 -27.06
C ASN A 134 -5.72 -17.03 -27.82
N ALA A 135 -5.84 -18.34 -27.65
CA ALA A 135 -6.83 -19.17 -28.35
C ALA A 135 -8.21 -19.17 -27.67
N LYS A 136 -8.27 -18.83 -26.39
CA LYS A 136 -9.51 -18.82 -25.59
C LYS A 136 -9.57 -17.59 -24.70
N PHE A 137 -10.80 -17.12 -24.50
CA PHE A 137 -11.11 -16.07 -23.53
C PHE A 137 -11.90 -16.68 -22.36
N TYR A 138 -11.58 -16.26 -21.17
CA TYR A 138 -12.27 -16.63 -19.95
C TYR A 138 -12.78 -15.37 -19.26
N GLU A 139 -13.96 -15.43 -18.70
CA GLU A 139 -14.56 -14.31 -17.98
C GLU A 139 -14.19 -14.38 -16.49
N ILE A 140 -13.76 -13.25 -15.93
CA ILE A 140 -13.54 -13.09 -14.50
C ILE A 140 -14.89 -12.95 -13.83
N GLU A 141 -15.20 -13.83 -12.90
CA GLU A 141 -16.36 -13.70 -12.02
C GLU A 141 -15.91 -13.00 -10.72
N PRO A 142 -16.32 -11.73 -10.47
CA PRO A 142 -15.87 -10.97 -9.32
C PRO A 142 -16.22 -11.64 -7.99
N GLY A 143 -15.20 -12.02 -7.23
CA GLY A 143 -15.35 -12.71 -5.93
C GLY A 143 -15.45 -14.22 -6.03
N GLU A 144 -15.43 -14.83 -7.23
CA GLU A 144 -15.51 -16.28 -7.36
C GLU A 144 -14.15 -16.91 -7.69
N TYR A 145 -13.95 -18.12 -7.18
CA TYR A 145 -12.73 -18.88 -7.46
C TYR A 145 -12.71 -19.36 -8.90
N ARG A 146 -11.51 -19.45 -9.48
CA ARG A 146 -11.33 -19.95 -10.84
C ARG A 146 -11.85 -21.37 -11.02
N ALA A 147 -12.50 -21.59 -12.14
CA ALA A 147 -12.97 -22.91 -12.59
C ALA A 147 -12.01 -23.58 -13.60
N THR A 148 -10.92 -22.88 -14.00
CA THR A 148 -9.95 -23.33 -14.98
C THR A 148 -8.54 -23.40 -14.40
N ASP A 149 -7.69 -24.23 -15.01
CA ASP A 149 -6.27 -24.26 -14.70
C ASP A 149 -5.60 -22.97 -15.15
N VAL A 150 -4.64 -22.49 -14.36
CA VAL A 150 -3.81 -21.33 -14.65
C VAL A 150 -2.35 -21.67 -14.44
N VAL A 151 -1.47 -20.95 -15.11
CA VAL A 151 0.00 -21.07 -14.96
C VAL A 151 0.56 -19.70 -14.69
N VAL A 152 1.43 -19.58 -13.69
CA VAL A 152 2.04 -18.31 -13.27
C VAL A 152 3.56 -18.44 -13.40
N GLY A 153 4.11 -18.03 -14.53
CA GLY A 153 5.51 -18.29 -14.84
C GLY A 153 5.80 -19.79 -14.87
N GLN A 154 6.58 -20.29 -13.92
CA GLN A 154 6.88 -21.73 -13.76
C GLN A 154 5.98 -22.41 -12.71
N HIS A 155 5.23 -21.65 -11.93
CA HIS A 155 4.34 -22.15 -10.90
C HIS A 155 3.06 -22.71 -11.50
N ARG A 156 2.66 -23.90 -11.06
CA ARG A 156 1.35 -24.52 -11.36
C ARG A 156 0.54 -24.59 -10.07
N PRO A 157 -0.43 -23.68 -9.89
CA PRO A 157 -1.29 -23.70 -8.72
C PRO A 157 -2.11 -25.01 -8.60
N PRO A 158 -2.70 -25.28 -7.42
CA PRO A 158 -3.61 -26.41 -7.25
C PRO A 158 -4.70 -26.44 -8.33
N LYS A 159 -5.20 -27.65 -8.66
CA LYS A 159 -6.33 -27.78 -9.58
C LYS A 159 -7.56 -27.01 -9.09
N PRO A 160 -8.42 -26.49 -9.98
CA PRO A 160 -9.58 -25.68 -9.62
C PRO A 160 -10.51 -26.32 -8.60
N ASP A 161 -10.77 -27.61 -8.74
CA ASP A 161 -11.62 -28.41 -7.83
C ASP A 161 -11.06 -28.50 -6.39
N LEU A 162 -9.76 -28.28 -6.21
CA LEU A 162 -9.09 -28.29 -4.92
C LEU A 162 -9.03 -26.91 -4.27
N VAL A 163 -9.21 -25.80 -5.02
CA VAL A 163 -9.10 -24.44 -4.50
C VAL A 163 -9.97 -24.19 -3.27
N PRO A 164 -11.26 -24.61 -3.22
CA PRO A 164 -12.08 -24.42 -2.02
C PRO A 164 -11.51 -25.10 -0.77
N ALA A 165 -10.92 -26.29 -0.92
CA ALA A 165 -10.30 -27.02 0.19
C ALA A 165 -9.04 -26.32 0.70
N TYR A 166 -8.20 -25.82 -0.21
CA TYR A 166 -7.02 -25.03 0.14
C TYR A 166 -7.38 -23.71 0.82
N MET A 167 -8.43 -23.03 0.37
CA MET A 167 -8.90 -21.78 0.99
C MET A 167 -9.55 -22.01 2.36
N SER A 168 -10.23 -23.14 2.56
CA SER A 168 -10.71 -23.54 3.90
C SER A 168 -9.56 -23.83 4.86
N TRP A 169 -8.53 -24.52 4.38
CA TRP A 169 -7.30 -24.73 5.14
C TRP A 169 -6.63 -23.40 5.48
N PHE A 170 -6.49 -22.49 4.50
CA PHE A 170 -5.88 -21.18 4.67
C PHE A 170 -6.59 -20.38 5.77
N ALA A 171 -7.92 -20.31 5.73
CA ALA A 171 -8.72 -19.64 6.73
C ALA A 171 -8.50 -20.19 8.15
N SER A 172 -8.35 -21.51 8.28
CA SER A 172 -8.09 -22.15 9.57
C SER A 172 -6.65 -21.95 10.04
N ALA A 173 -5.68 -22.04 9.11
CA ALA A 173 -4.25 -21.98 9.42
C ALA A 173 -3.79 -20.57 9.86
N TYR A 174 -4.41 -19.52 9.32
CA TYR A 174 -4.04 -18.14 9.56
C TYR A 174 -5.09 -17.36 10.34
N LYS A 175 -5.98 -18.02 11.05
CA LYS A 175 -6.95 -17.38 11.93
C LYS A 175 -6.23 -16.62 13.03
N ILE A 176 -6.47 -15.31 13.10
CA ILE A 176 -5.72 -14.40 13.96
C ILE A 176 -5.77 -14.81 15.44
N GLU A 177 -6.92 -15.32 15.92
CA GLU A 177 -7.10 -15.70 17.31
C GLU A 177 -6.16 -16.84 17.78
N TYR A 178 -5.62 -17.62 16.84
CA TYR A 178 -4.69 -18.73 17.14
C TYR A 178 -3.21 -18.34 17.04
N LEU A 179 -2.93 -17.10 16.61
CA LEU A 179 -1.58 -16.62 16.43
C LEU A 179 -1.13 -15.79 17.64
N HIS A 180 -0.03 -16.20 18.27
CA HIS A 180 0.51 -15.59 19.48
C HIS A 180 2.01 -15.32 19.36
N GLY A 181 2.50 -14.29 20.05
CA GLY A 181 3.93 -13.95 20.08
C GLY A 181 4.51 -13.81 18.67
N LEU A 182 5.67 -14.40 18.42
CA LEU A 182 6.37 -14.34 17.14
C LEU A 182 5.62 -15.06 16.01
N SER A 183 4.70 -16.01 16.33
CA SER A 183 3.94 -16.71 15.29
C SER A 183 3.09 -15.77 14.42
N LYS A 184 2.68 -14.60 14.93
CA LYS A 184 1.99 -13.56 14.17
C LYS A 184 2.84 -13.03 13.02
N TYR A 185 4.11 -12.78 13.31
CA TYR A 185 5.05 -12.22 12.33
C TYR A 185 5.50 -13.26 11.31
N TYR A 186 5.70 -14.51 11.73
CA TYR A 186 5.92 -15.60 10.77
C TYR A 186 4.72 -15.79 9.86
N ALA A 187 3.51 -15.75 10.43
CA ALA A 187 2.27 -15.91 9.67
C ALA A 187 2.05 -14.80 8.64
N MET A 188 2.49 -13.56 8.88
CA MET A 188 2.31 -12.48 7.90
C MET A 188 3.07 -12.77 6.58
N ALA A 189 4.29 -13.28 6.65
CA ALA A 189 5.06 -13.68 5.47
C ALA A 189 4.53 -14.99 4.86
N ALA A 190 4.29 -15.99 5.71
CA ALA A 190 3.82 -17.29 5.26
C ALA A 190 2.44 -17.23 4.61
N SER A 191 1.49 -16.47 5.16
CA SER A 191 0.15 -16.31 4.57
C SER A 191 0.21 -15.58 3.22
N HIS A 192 1.06 -14.58 3.09
CA HIS A 192 1.31 -13.92 1.80
C HIS A 192 1.73 -14.93 0.73
N HIS A 193 2.77 -15.72 1.01
CA HIS A 193 3.24 -16.74 0.07
C HIS A 193 2.16 -17.79 -0.22
N ARG A 194 1.51 -18.33 0.81
CA ARG A 194 0.53 -19.40 0.65
C ARG A 194 -0.70 -18.96 -0.15
N LEU A 195 -1.16 -17.71 0.01
CA LEU A 195 -2.25 -17.18 -0.81
C LEU A 195 -1.81 -16.99 -2.27
N ALA A 196 -0.61 -16.46 -2.50
CA ALA A 196 -0.03 -16.34 -3.83
C ALA A 196 0.12 -17.71 -4.51
N TRP A 197 0.56 -18.74 -3.77
CA TRP A 197 0.73 -20.11 -4.25
C TRP A 197 -0.59 -20.79 -4.58
N ILE A 198 -1.63 -20.64 -3.74
CA ILE A 198 -2.97 -21.21 -4.00
C ILE A 198 -3.55 -20.58 -5.27
N HIS A 199 -3.32 -19.29 -5.49
CA HIS A 199 -3.76 -18.55 -6.67
C HIS A 199 -5.24 -18.75 -6.97
N PRO A 200 -6.14 -18.37 -6.05
CA PRO A 200 -7.52 -18.83 -6.08
C PRO A 200 -8.39 -18.26 -7.18
N PHE A 201 -8.01 -17.13 -7.78
CA PHE A 201 -8.81 -16.42 -8.78
C PHE A 201 -8.23 -16.59 -10.19
N LEU A 202 -9.04 -16.25 -11.19
CA LEU A 202 -8.63 -16.30 -12.59
C LEU A 202 -7.58 -15.22 -12.92
N ASP A 203 -7.75 -14.03 -12.36
CA ASP A 203 -6.81 -12.89 -12.44
C ASP A 203 -6.82 -12.11 -11.12
N GLY A 204 -5.91 -11.13 -10.97
CA GLY A 204 -5.86 -10.24 -9.82
C GLY A 204 -5.27 -10.83 -8.53
N ASN A 205 -4.80 -12.07 -8.56
CA ASN A 205 -4.28 -12.74 -7.36
C ASN A 205 -3.16 -11.98 -6.67
N GLY A 206 -2.22 -11.41 -7.41
CA GLY A 206 -1.13 -10.62 -6.84
C GLY A 206 -1.63 -9.39 -6.09
N ARG A 207 -2.54 -8.62 -6.68
CA ARG A 207 -3.16 -7.43 -6.06
C ARG A 207 -3.97 -7.81 -4.81
N VAL A 208 -4.78 -8.88 -4.90
CA VAL A 208 -5.55 -9.40 -3.75
C VAL A 208 -4.62 -9.87 -2.63
N THR A 209 -3.54 -10.60 -2.95
CA THR A 209 -2.56 -11.06 -1.95
C THR A 209 -1.90 -9.90 -1.23
N ARG A 210 -1.50 -8.84 -1.93
CA ARG A 210 -0.89 -7.66 -1.28
C ARG A 210 -1.89 -6.88 -0.44
N LEU A 211 -3.13 -6.69 -0.91
CA LEU A 211 -4.20 -6.09 -0.11
C LEU A 211 -4.56 -6.93 1.12
N PHE A 212 -4.66 -8.25 0.96
CA PHE A 212 -4.82 -9.17 2.09
C PHE A 212 -3.70 -9.00 3.12
N THR A 213 -2.45 -8.92 2.65
CA THR A 213 -1.28 -8.76 3.51
C THR A 213 -1.34 -7.45 4.30
N ASP A 214 -1.78 -6.36 3.67
CA ASP A 214 -2.01 -5.08 4.32
C ASP A 214 -3.02 -5.20 5.48
N CYS A 215 -4.13 -5.90 5.24
CA CYS A 215 -5.14 -6.15 6.26
C CYS A 215 -4.62 -7.06 7.37
N PHE A 216 -3.87 -8.12 6.99
CA PHE A 216 -3.33 -9.09 7.94
C PHE A 216 -2.34 -8.44 8.91
N MET A 217 -1.45 -7.57 8.40
CA MET A 217 -0.51 -6.84 9.24
C MET A 217 -1.21 -5.96 10.29
N ARG A 218 -2.28 -5.28 9.91
CA ARG A 218 -3.10 -4.52 10.88
C ARG A 218 -3.79 -5.44 11.88
N ALA A 219 -4.37 -6.54 11.41
CA ALA A 219 -5.11 -7.48 12.25
C ALA A 219 -4.22 -8.16 13.30
N ILE A 220 -2.94 -8.40 12.99
CA ILE A 220 -1.98 -8.92 13.99
C ILE A 220 -1.45 -7.86 14.94
N GLY A 221 -1.78 -6.58 14.73
CA GLY A 221 -1.50 -5.49 15.66
C GLY A 221 -0.39 -4.53 15.27
N LEU A 222 0.07 -4.49 14.00
CA LEU A 222 1.00 -3.46 13.53
C LEU A 222 0.24 -2.13 13.35
N LYS A 223 0.35 -1.25 14.35
CA LYS A 223 -0.40 0.02 14.43
C LYS A 223 0.09 1.07 13.45
N SER A 224 1.36 1.02 13.08
CA SER A 224 1.96 1.93 12.11
C SER A 224 1.63 1.57 10.67
N TYR A 225 1.03 0.38 10.41
CA TYR A 225 0.72 0.00 9.05
C TYR A 225 -0.29 0.99 8.43
N GLY A 226 -0.04 1.39 7.17
CA GLY A 226 -0.71 2.53 6.54
C GLY A 226 0.18 3.78 6.50
N LEU A 227 1.22 3.86 7.34
CA LEU A 227 2.29 4.86 7.25
C LEU A 227 3.50 4.38 6.43
N TRP A 228 3.50 3.14 5.96
CA TRP A 228 4.52 2.52 5.12
C TRP A 228 3.89 1.48 4.19
N SER A 229 4.64 0.96 3.22
CA SER A 229 4.08 0.09 2.17
C SER A 229 4.99 -1.07 1.81
N MET A 230 4.48 -2.30 1.99
CA MET A 230 5.15 -3.51 1.49
C MET A 230 5.19 -3.53 -0.04
N SER A 231 4.11 -3.11 -0.71
CA SER A 231 4.06 -3.08 -2.18
C SER A 231 5.17 -2.23 -2.77
N ARG A 232 5.50 -1.08 -2.12
CA ARG A 232 6.65 -0.27 -2.54
C ARG A 232 7.97 -1.03 -2.39
N GLY A 233 8.16 -1.72 -1.29
CA GLY A 233 9.36 -2.52 -1.05
C GLY A 233 9.52 -3.64 -2.07
N PHE A 234 8.48 -4.40 -2.35
CA PHE A 234 8.49 -5.45 -3.36
C PHE A 234 8.74 -4.92 -4.78
N ALA A 235 8.13 -3.79 -5.14
CA ALA A 235 8.25 -3.22 -6.48
C ALA A 235 9.63 -2.63 -6.77
N ARG A 236 10.38 -2.18 -5.76
CA ARG A 236 11.77 -1.68 -5.92
C ARG A 236 12.73 -2.77 -6.41
N SER A 237 12.40 -4.03 -6.15
CA SER A 237 13.11 -5.20 -6.67
C SER A 237 12.12 -6.33 -6.94
N SER A 238 11.24 -6.12 -7.93
CA SER A 238 10.21 -7.09 -8.31
C SER A 238 10.81 -8.44 -8.76
N GLU A 239 11.99 -8.43 -9.36
CA GLU A 239 12.73 -9.65 -9.70
C GLU A 239 13.08 -10.47 -8.45
N GLN A 240 13.56 -9.83 -7.39
CA GLN A 240 13.82 -10.53 -6.11
C GLN A 240 12.52 -11.03 -5.47
N TYR A 241 11.47 -10.24 -5.49
CA TYR A 241 10.17 -10.65 -4.98
C TYR A 241 9.69 -11.95 -5.65
N TYR A 242 9.67 -11.99 -6.98
CA TYR A 242 9.28 -13.19 -7.71
C TYR A 242 10.25 -14.36 -7.51
N ARG A 243 11.54 -14.08 -7.39
CA ARG A 243 12.56 -15.10 -7.09
C ARG A 243 12.30 -15.78 -5.75
N TYR A 244 12.04 -15.01 -4.69
CA TYR A 244 11.78 -15.58 -3.35
C TYR A 244 10.44 -16.29 -3.27
N LEU A 245 9.40 -15.83 -3.95
CA LEU A 245 8.16 -16.59 -4.13
C LEU A 245 8.47 -17.96 -4.76
N SER A 246 9.19 -17.99 -5.87
CA SER A 246 9.58 -19.22 -6.57
C SER A 246 10.46 -20.17 -5.72
N ILE A 247 11.28 -19.65 -4.82
CA ILE A 247 12.06 -20.48 -3.88
C ILE A 247 11.11 -21.18 -2.90
N ALA A 248 10.11 -20.50 -2.39
CA ALA A 248 9.13 -21.06 -1.46
C ALA A 248 8.07 -21.96 -2.14
N ASP A 249 7.95 -21.91 -3.47
CA ASP A 249 7.13 -22.83 -4.28
C ASP A 249 7.76 -24.21 -4.44
N ARG A 250 9.05 -24.35 -4.15
CA ARG A 250 9.77 -25.61 -4.39
C ARG A 250 9.21 -26.75 -3.58
N PRO A 251 9.16 -27.96 -4.14
CA PRO A 251 8.84 -29.16 -3.39
C PRO A 251 9.82 -29.40 -2.25
N ARG A 252 9.32 -30.03 -1.20
CA ARG A 252 10.11 -30.47 -0.06
C ARG A 252 11.35 -31.28 -0.51
N GLN A 253 12.50 -30.99 0.09
CA GLN A 253 13.78 -31.63 -0.18
C GLN A 253 14.17 -32.59 0.95
N GLY A 254 13.68 -33.84 0.88
CA GLY A 254 14.04 -34.86 1.88
C GLY A 254 13.25 -34.77 3.20
N GLY A 255 13.70 -35.55 4.22
CA GLY A 255 13.01 -35.70 5.51
C GLY A 255 13.16 -34.52 6.46
N GLU A 256 14.26 -33.79 6.36
CA GLU A 256 14.59 -32.67 7.24
C GLU A 256 13.93 -31.35 6.79
N ASP A 257 13.40 -31.29 5.57
CA ASP A 257 12.79 -30.08 4.98
C ASP A 257 11.26 -30.02 5.24
N GLY A 258 10.87 -30.18 6.49
CA GLY A 258 9.47 -30.10 6.92
C GLY A 258 8.65 -31.38 6.67
N ARG A 259 7.33 -31.24 6.74
CA ARG A 259 6.39 -32.38 6.60
C ARG A 259 5.38 -32.23 5.45
N GLY A 260 5.22 -31.02 4.93
CA GLY A 260 4.30 -30.73 3.82
C GLY A 260 4.87 -31.10 2.46
N ILE A 261 4.12 -30.77 1.41
CA ILE A 261 4.54 -30.96 0.02
C ILE A 261 5.54 -29.89 -0.45
N LEU A 262 5.56 -28.72 0.22
CA LEU A 262 6.45 -27.61 -0.08
C LEU A 262 7.62 -27.57 0.90
N SER A 263 8.74 -26.99 0.45
CA SER A 263 9.95 -26.79 1.23
C SER A 263 9.75 -25.83 2.40
N ASP A 264 10.05 -26.28 3.62
CA ASP A 264 10.10 -25.39 4.80
C ASP A 264 11.30 -24.45 4.70
N ALA A 265 12.46 -24.90 4.19
CA ALA A 265 13.62 -24.04 3.97
C ALA A 265 13.33 -22.94 2.95
N GLY A 266 12.56 -23.26 1.90
CA GLY A 266 12.09 -22.26 0.94
C GLY A 266 11.18 -21.22 1.59
N LEU A 267 10.27 -21.62 2.46
CA LEU A 267 9.41 -20.71 3.21
C LEU A 267 10.21 -19.82 4.17
N VAL A 268 11.23 -20.38 4.85
CA VAL A 268 12.14 -19.59 5.71
C VAL A 268 12.83 -18.50 4.88
N SER A 269 13.41 -18.86 3.73
CA SER A 269 14.07 -17.89 2.85
C SER A 269 13.15 -16.78 2.37
N PHE A 270 11.89 -17.11 2.04
CA PHE A 270 10.88 -16.09 1.70
C PHE A 270 10.54 -15.21 2.92
N THR A 271 10.43 -15.80 4.11
CA THR A 271 10.13 -15.07 5.35
C THR A 271 11.24 -14.08 5.69
N GLU A 272 12.50 -14.48 5.56
CA GLU A 272 13.67 -13.60 5.76
C GLU A 272 13.64 -12.41 4.79
N TYR A 273 13.44 -12.68 3.51
CA TYR A 273 13.29 -11.62 2.49
C TYR A 273 12.13 -10.67 2.82
N PHE A 274 10.97 -11.22 3.16
CA PHE A 274 9.78 -10.43 3.51
C PHE A 274 10.03 -9.51 4.71
N VAL A 275 10.69 -10.03 5.72
CA VAL A 275 11.05 -9.29 6.95
C VAL A 275 12.06 -8.19 6.65
N ASP A 276 13.09 -8.48 5.83
CA ASP A 276 14.08 -7.47 5.41
C ASP A 276 13.42 -6.32 4.63
N VAL A 277 12.47 -6.63 3.74
CA VAL A 277 11.67 -5.61 3.04
C VAL A 277 10.84 -4.79 4.01
N ALA A 278 10.20 -5.42 5.01
CA ALA A 278 9.40 -4.70 6.01
C ALA A 278 10.29 -3.73 6.82
N ILE A 279 11.43 -4.18 7.31
CA ILE A 279 12.40 -3.36 8.06
C ILE A 279 12.89 -2.18 7.21
N ASP A 280 13.27 -2.42 5.95
CA ASP A 280 13.69 -1.36 5.01
C ASP A 280 12.61 -0.29 4.85
N GLN A 281 11.36 -0.72 4.61
CA GLN A 281 10.26 0.22 4.42
C GLN A 281 9.90 0.97 5.71
N MET A 282 9.83 0.30 6.84
CA MET A 282 9.55 0.94 8.13
C MET A 282 10.64 1.96 8.49
N THR A 283 11.92 1.63 8.26
CA THR A 283 13.05 2.54 8.50
C THR A 283 12.99 3.76 7.59
N TYR A 284 12.72 3.57 6.30
CA TYR A 284 12.57 4.65 5.33
C TYR A 284 11.43 5.60 5.74
N PHE A 285 10.23 5.06 6.01
CA PHE A 285 9.08 5.89 6.36
C PHE A 285 9.20 6.53 7.75
N THR A 286 9.85 5.89 8.71
CA THR A 286 10.16 6.52 10.00
C THR A 286 11.00 7.78 9.80
N SER A 287 12.05 7.71 8.97
CA SER A 287 12.88 8.87 8.64
C SER A 287 12.11 9.92 7.82
N LEU A 288 11.26 9.46 6.90
CA LEU A 288 10.48 10.33 6.03
C LEU A 288 9.42 11.14 6.78
N LEU A 289 8.76 10.52 7.75
CA LEU A 289 7.65 11.12 8.50
C LEU A 289 8.07 11.72 9.84
N GLU A 290 9.36 11.68 10.18
CA GLU A 290 9.87 12.33 11.39
C GLU A 290 9.55 13.83 11.37
N PRO A 291 8.82 14.37 12.38
CA PRO A 291 8.29 15.73 12.32
C PRO A 291 9.33 16.80 12.06
N TYR A 292 10.51 16.71 12.71
CA TYR A 292 11.58 17.68 12.51
C TYR A 292 12.11 17.67 11.07
N LYS A 293 12.38 16.52 10.50
CA LYS A 293 12.85 16.38 9.12
C LYS A 293 11.80 16.79 8.10
N LEU A 294 10.53 16.53 8.39
CA LEU A 294 9.42 16.99 7.54
C LEU A 294 9.33 18.52 7.59
N GLU A 295 9.48 19.13 8.77
CA GLU A 295 9.50 20.57 8.91
C GLU A 295 10.65 21.24 8.14
N GLU A 296 11.86 20.66 8.19
CA GLU A 296 13.00 21.16 7.39
C GLU A 296 12.66 21.14 5.89
N ARG A 297 12.07 20.05 5.38
CA ARG A 297 11.68 19.97 3.97
C ARG A 297 10.56 20.93 3.59
N ILE A 298 9.62 21.19 4.50
CA ILE A 298 8.60 22.25 4.31
C ILE A 298 9.28 23.61 4.21
N ASN A 299 10.24 23.92 5.07
CA ASN A 299 10.99 25.17 5.02
C ASN A 299 11.72 25.32 3.67
N VAL A 300 12.39 24.26 3.21
CA VAL A 300 13.06 24.24 1.89
C VAL A 300 12.06 24.47 0.76
N TYR A 301 10.93 23.77 0.77
CA TYR A 301 9.90 23.92 -0.25
C TYR A 301 9.40 25.36 -0.37
N PHE A 302 9.02 25.99 0.74
CA PHE A 302 8.49 27.35 0.71
C PHE A 302 9.58 28.40 0.42
N GLN A 303 10.83 28.14 0.78
CA GLN A 303 11.95 28.99 0.37
C GLN A 303 12.18 28.94 -1.15
N LEU A 304 12.11 27.76 -1.76
CA LEU A 304 12.16 27.60 -3.22
C LEU A 304 10.99 28.30 -3.90
N ARG A 305 9.76 28.19 -3.34
CA ARG A 305 8.57 28.89 -3.85
C ARG A 305 8.70 30.41 -3.77
N PHE A 306 9.25 30.93 -2.70
CA PHE A 306 9.49 32.36 -2.53
C PHE A 306 10.50 32.89 -3.56
N ASN A 307 11.57 32.17 -3.81
CA ASN A 307 12.61 32.51 -4.75
C ASN A 307 12.20 32.28 -6.23
N GLY A 308 11.17 31.48 -6.49
CA GLY A 308 10.74 31.11 -7.85
C GLY A 308 11.58 29.98 -8.45
N GLY A 309 12.12 29.09 -7.61
CA GLY A 309 12.97 27.95 -8.01
C GLY A 309 12.22 26.63 -8.24
N LEU A 310 10.88 26.65 -8.27
CA LEU A 310 10.08 25.43 -8.51
C LEU A 310 9.30 25.53 -9.83
N PHE A 311 9.15 24.38 -10.47
CA PHE A 311 8.46 24.23 -11.74
C PHE A 311 7.37 23.14 -11.63
N ASP A 312 6.35 23.23 -12.47
CA ASP A 312 5.35 22.16 -12.61
C ASP A 312 5.92 20.98 -13.46
N SER A 313 5.14 19.91 -13.58
CA SER A 313 5.50 18.72 -14.36
C SER A 313 5.73 18.99 -15.86
N LYS A 314 5.31 20.16 -16.37
CA LYS A 314 5.50 20.61 -17.75
C LYS A 314 6.69 21.58 -17.90
N GLY A 315 7.45 21.80 -16.82
CA GLY A 315 8.58 22.73 -16.80
C GLY A 315 8.20 24.23 -16.73
N LYS A 316 6.93 24.55 -16.45
CA LYS A 316 6.48 25.94 -16.27
C LYS A 316 6.80 26.39 -14.85
N PRO A 317 7.39 27.61 -14.67
CA PRO A 317 7.64 28.14 -13.33
C PRO A 317 6.34 28.27 -12.52
N LEU A 318 6.37 27.75 -11.30
CA LEU A 318 5.29 27.97 -10.34
C LEU A 318 5.30 29.41 -9.84
N LYS A 319 4.12 29.96 -9.59
CA LYS A 319 4.00 31.33 -9.06
C LYS A 319 4.65 31.42 -7.67
N LYS A 320 5.40 32.51 -7.43
CA LYS A 320 6.01 32.77 -6.12
C LYS A 320 4.94 32.86 -5.03
N LEU A 321 5.24 32.32 -3.87
CA LEU A 321 4.43 32.46 -2.67
C LEU A 321 5.18 33.23 -1.60
N PRO A 322 4.51 34.11 -0.85
CA PRO A 322 5.14 34.81 0.27
C PRO A 322 5.44 33.82 1.42
N LEU A 323 6.38 34.18 2.30
CA LEU A 323 6.83 33.26 3.38
C LEU A 323 5.71 32.89 4.37
N GLU A 324 4.70 33.73 4.54
CA GLU A 324 3.52 33.45 5.37
C GLU A 324 2.72 32.23 4.86
N ALA A 325 2.82 31.90 3.58
CA ALA A 325 2.21 30.66 3.05
C ALA A 325 2.75 29.40 3.75
N LYS A 326 4.03 29.42 4.15
CA LYS A 326 4.65 28.35 4.94
C LYS A 326 3.93 28.17 6.27
N ASP A 327 3.67 29.27 6.98
CA ASP A 327 3.07 29.22 8.31
C ASP A 327 1.61 28.77 8.25
N ILE A 328 0.88 29.14 7.20
CA ILE A 328 -0.44 28.58 6.89
C ILE A 328 -0.35 27.07 6.70
N TYR A 329 0.56 26.61 5.83
CA TYR A 329 0.72 25.21 5.50
C TYR A 329 1.11 24.36 6.73
N LYS A 330 2.08 24.83 7.50
CA LYS A 330 2.51 24.21 8.76
C LYS A 330 1.36 24.13 9.77
N THR A 331 0.61 25.21 9.94
CA THR A 331 -0.54 25.24 10.85
C THR A 331 -1.56 24.16 10.47
N LEU A 332 -1.92 24.07 9.19
CA LEU A 332 -2.88 23.08 8.72
C LEU A 332 -2.35 21.64 8.82
N LEU A 333 -1.06 21.41 8.58
CA LEU A 333 -0.46 20.08 8.65
C LEU A 333 -0.33 19.55 10.08
N TYR A 334 0.14 20.42 11.01
CA TYR A 334 0.45 19.99 12.38
C TYR A 334 -0.73 20.16 13.36
N ASN A 335 -1.63 21.11 13.10
CA ASN A 335 -2.76 21.42 13.99
C ASN A 335 -4.11 21.03 13.38
N GLY A 336 -4.13 20.50 12.14
CA GLY A 336 -5.34 20.10 11.45
C GLY A 336 -6.13 21.24 10.79
N PRO A 337 -7.39 21.00 10.40
CA PRO A 337 -8.20 21.99 9.69
C PRO A 337 -8.45 23.26 10.50
N HIS A 338 -8.31 24.45 9.86
CA HIS A 338 -8.55 25.75 10.46
C HIS A 338 -9.47 26.60 9.58
N THR A 339 -10.28 27.42 10.22
CA THR A 339 -11.05 28.47 9.53
C THR A 339 -10.14 29.64 9.12
N ARG A 340 -10.62 30.45 8.16
CA ARG A 340 -9.90 31.65 7.74
C ARG A 340 -9.67 32.65 8.87
N LYS A 341 -10.66 32.76 9.78
CA LYS A 341 -10.57 33.63 10.96
C LYS A 341 -9.51 33.15 11.94
N GLU A 342 -9.51 31.87 12.29
CA GLU A 342 -8.49 31.29 13.19
C GLU A 342 -7.07 31.45 12.63
N LEU A 343 -6.87 31.29 11.31
CA LEU A 343 -5.60 31.54 10.67
C LEU A 343 -5.21 33.01 10.71
N GLN A 344 -6.16 33.93 10.49
CA GLN A 344 -5.92 35.36 10.55
C GLN A 344 -5.48 35.78 11.94
N ASP A 345 -6.21 35.36 12.97
CA ASP A 345 -5.94 35.68 14.37
C ASP A 345 -4.57 35.13 14.80
N LYS A 346 -4.24 33.91 14.37
CA LYS A 346 -2.96 33.23 14.71
C LYS A 346 -1.75 33.87 14.02
N LEU A 347 -1.88 34.22 12.75
CA LEU A 347 -0.77 34.69 11.92
C LEU A 347 -0.64 36.24 11.89
N GLN A 348 -1.61 36.94 12.45
CA GLN A 348 -1.67 38.40 12.51
C GLN A 348 -1.47 39.08 11.14
N VAL A 349 -2.04 38.48 10.09
CA VAL A 349 -2.02 39.01 8.72
C VAL A 349 -3.34 39.72 8.38
N SER A 350 -3.29 40.70 7.48
CA SER A 350 -4.52 41.36 7.01
C SER A 350 -5.42 40.36 6.25
N GLU A 351 -6.73 40.54 6.35
CA GLU A 351 -7.71 39.70 5.66
C GLU A 351 -7.46 39.59 4.15
N ARG A 352 -7.13 40.74 3.51
CA ARG A 352 -6.81 40.78 2.09
C ARG A 352 -5.59 39.93 1.76
N LYS A 353 -4.51 40.07 2.52
CA LYS A 353 -3.27 39.29 2.31
C LYS A 353 -3.52 37.79 2.51
N LEU A 354 -4.24 37.43 3.57
CA LEU A 354 -4.59 36.02 3.84
C LEU A 354 -5.42 35.43 2.70
N ARG A 355 -6.45 36.14 2.23
CA ARG A 355 -7.29 35.71 1.11
C ARG A 355 -6.47 35.47 -0.16
N ASP A 356 -5.56 36.37 -0.49
CA ASP A 356 -4.73 36.30 -1.69
C ASP A 356 -3.77 35.09 -1.61
N ILE A 357 -3.15 34.86 -0.45
CA ILE A 357 -2.29 33.66 -0.22
C ILE A 357 -3.11 32.37 -0.33
N ILE A 358 -4.24 32.28 0.35
CA ILE A 358 -5.13 31.10 0.31
C ILE A 358 -5.57 30.81 -1.14
N SER A 359 -5.93 31.84 -1.90
CA SER A 359 -6.34 31.68 -3.30
C SER A 359 -5.23 31.06 -4.15
N GLU A 360 -3.99 31.52 -4.01
CA GLU A 360 -2.86 30.97 -4.77
C GLU A 360 -2.49 29.55 -4.31
N MET A 361 -2.47 29.30 -2.99
CA MET A 361 -2.20 27.95 -2.46
C MET A 361 -3.28 26.94 -2.90
N ALA A 362 -4.54 27.37 -2.99
CA ALA A 362 -5.63 26.50 -3.44
C ALA A 362 -5.55 26.20 -4.95
N LYS A 363 -5.15 27.18 -5.78
CA LYS A 363 -4.90 26.97 -7.22
C LYS A 363 -3.77 25.96 -7.49
N ASP A 364 -2.77 25.96 -6.63
CA ASP A 364 -1.64 25.03 -6.72
C ASP A 364 -1.88 23.72 -5.96
N HIS A 365 -3.11 23.47 -5.51
CA HIS A 365 -3.49 22.25 -4.78
C HIS A 365 -2.66 21.97 -3.51
N LEU A 366 -2.10 23.01 -2.88
CA LEU A 366 -1.42 22.90 -1.59
C LEU A 366 -2.40 22.82 -0.42
N ILE A 367 -3.59 23.37 -0.59
CA ILE A 367 -4.66 23.36 0.39
C ILE A 367 -6.01 23.16 -0.28
N PHE A 368 -6.94 22.55 0.44
CA PHE A 368 -8.36 22.56 0.11
C PHE A 368 -9.02 23.74 0.86
N ALA A 369 -9.62 24.65 0.12
CA ALA A 369 -10.15 25.91 0.66
C ALA A 369 -11.62 26.11 0.27
N PRO A 370 -12.55 25.25 0.70
CA PRO A 370 -13.97 25.38 0.36
C PRO A 370 -14.59 26.66 0.99
N PRO A 371 -15.64 27.21 0.36
CA PRO A 371 -16.36 28.34 0.95
C PRO A 371 -16.95 27.98 2.31
N LYS A 372 -16.80 28.88 3.29
CA LYS A 372 -17.41 28.77 4.64
C LYS A 372 -17.07 27.51 5.44
N ARG A 373 -16.05 26.72 5.02
CA ARG A 373 -15.58 25.53 5.75
C ARG A 373 -14.12 25.71 6.13
N PRO A 374 -13.61 24.95 7.12
CA PRO A 374 -12.19 24.94 7.44
C PRO A 374 -11.33 24.55 6.24
N LEU A 375 -10.13 25.16 6.18
CA LEU A 375 -9.11 24.82 5.23
C LEU A 375 -8.41 23.54 5.69
N GLN A 376 -7.95 22.76 4.72
CA GLN A 376 -7.21 21.51 4.96
C GLN A 376 -5.95 21.51 4.09
N VAL A 377 -4.89 20.91 4.59
CA VAL A 377 -3.68 20.70 3.79
C VAL A 377 -3.96 19.72 2.65
N ARG A 378 -3.30 19.93 1.53
CA ARG A 378 -3.21 18.98 0.43
C ARG A 378 -1.75 18.77 0.04
N LEU A 379 -1.47 17.61 -0.51
CA LEU A 379 -0.15 17.23 -0.98
C LEU A 379 -0.13 17.31 -2.51
N SER A 380 0.19 18.51 -3.03
CA SER A 380 0.35 18.69 -4.46
C SER A 380 1.59 17.95 -4.97
N PRO A 381 1.64 17.56 -6.25
CA PRO A 381 2.74 16.80 -6.83
C PRO A 381 4.12 17.41 -6.63
N HIS A 382 4.26 18.69 -6.97
CA HIS A 382 5.51 19.41 -6.78
C HIS A 382 5.90 19.57 -5.29
N ALA A 383 4.93 19.56 -4.37
CA ALA A 383 5.21 19.49 -2.94
C ALA A 383 5.66 18.10 -2.51
N VAL A 384 5.01 17.03 -3.02
CA VAL A 384 5.37 15.65 -2.73
C VAL A 384 6.82 15.35 -3.10
N GLU A 385 7.31 15.82 -4.25
CA GLU A 385 8.69 15.61 -4.68
C GLU A 385 9.73 16.17 -3.69
N VAL A 386 9.44 17.31 -3.07
CA VAL A 386 10.33 17.94 -2.09
C VAL A 386 10.10 17.42 -0.68
N LEU A 387 8.84 17.25 -0.27
CA LEU A 387 8.49 16.85 1.09
C LEU A 387 8.74 15.36 1.35
N PHE A 388 8.59 14.53 0.32
CA PHE A 388 8.70 13.06 0.39
C PHE A 388 9.66 12.55 -0.69
N PRO A 389 10.97 12.87 -0.60
CA PRO A 389 11.95 12.50 -1.60
C PRO A 389 12.04 10.99 -1.77
N TYR A 390 12.22 10.55 -3.03
CA TYR A 390 12.33 9.14 -3.42
C TYR A 390 11.06 8.28 -3.21
N LEU A 391 9.92 8.92 -2.97
CA LEU A 391 8.67 8.18 -2.69
C LEU A 391 8.24 7.33 -3.88
N PHE A 392 8.44 7.82 -5.10
CA PHE A 392 8.07 7.16 -6.36
C PHE A 392 9.28 6.70 -7.21
N GLN A 393 10.40 6.38 -6.56
CA GLN A 393 11.63 5.89 -7.22
C GLN A 393 11.92 4.44 -6.87
#